data_d1f8401002415f7fc5aaa374069cf4c9
#
_entry.id   d1f8401002415f7fc5aaa374069cf4c9
#
_cell.length_a   1.000
_cell.length_b   1.000
_cell.length_c   1.000
_cell.angle_alpha   90.00
_cell.angle_beta   90.00
_cell.angle_gamma   90.00
#
_symmetry.space_group_name_H-M   'P 1'
#
loop_
_entity.id
_entity.type
_entity.pdbx_description
1 polymer ?
#
loop_
_entity_poly.entity_id
_entity_poly.type
_entity_poly.pdbx_seq_one_letter_code
_entity_poly.pdbx_strand_id
1 'polypeptide(L)'
;MGNYYVKPRIYMEREGLREILKGVTRAFIVTDKFMHESGKVSYLTDVLDQMGIAYEIFSEVKPDPDIATVTKGIGLMTDFKPQALLALGGGSPIDCAKAINYLSAREGFSEKCKFVAIPTTSGTGTEVSRFSVISDPEKSAKYPLVA
;
A
#
# COMPACT_ATOMS: atom_id res chain seq x y z
N MET A 1 19.71 21.66 2.60
CA MET A 1 18.70 21.24 2.11
C MET A 1 18.59 19.80 2.09
N GLY A 2 19.08 19.00 1.71
CA GLY A 2 18.99 17.60 1.83
C GLY A 2 17.58 17.01 1.90
N ASN A 3 16.66 17.74 1.34
CA ASN A 3 15.32 17.20 1.26
C ASN A 3 15.29 16.16 0.16
N TYR A 4 14.92 14.98 0.54
CA TYR A 4 14.90 13.88 -0.40
C TYR A 4 13.52 13.23 -0.42
N TYR A 5 13.09 12.84 -1.59
CA TYR A 5 11.91 12.03 -1.73
C TYR A 5 12.09 11.12 -2.94
N VAL A 6 11.44 9.97 -2.89
CA VAL A 6 11.40 9.09 -4.04
C VAL A 6 10.30 9.59 -4.95
N LYS A 7 10.65 9.87 -6.20
CA LYS A 7 9.63 10.26 -7.16
C LYS A 7 8.72 9.08 -7.40
N PRO A 8 7.40 9.22 -7.20
CA PRO A 8 6.49 8.11 -7.42
C PRO A 8 6.54 7.64 -8.86
N ARG A 9 6.52 6.34 -9.06
CA ARG A 9 6.40 5.76 -10.39
C ARG A 9 4.93 5.45 -10.61
N ILE A 10 4.41 5.89 -11.75
CA ILE A 10 3.00 5.74 -12.09
C ILE A 10 2.85 4.67 -13.16
N TYR A 11 2.00 3.70 -12.87
CA TYR A 11 1.69 2.61 -13.77
C TYR A 11 0.24 2.70 -14.19
N MET A 12 -0.04 2.48 -15.46
CA MET A 12 -1.38 2.63 -16.01
C MET A 12 -2.12 1.31 -16.14
N GLU A 13 -1.42 0.20 -16.04
CA GLU A 13 -2.00 -1.10 -16.28
C GLU A 13 -1.73 -2.07 -15.14
N ARG A 14 -2.64 -3.04 -15.00
CA ARG A 14 -2.56 -4.08 -13.98
C ARG A 14 -1.28 -4.91 -14.11
N GLU A 15 -0.75 -5.02 -15.31
CA GLU A 15 0.49 -5.75 -15.54
C GLU A 15 1.67 -5.14 -14.79
N GLY A 16 1.68 -3.83 -14.64
CA GLY A 16 2.71 -3.16 -13.86
C GLY A 16 2.69 -3.56 -12.39
N LEU A 17 1.50 -3.87 -11.85
CA LEU A 17 1.41 -4.33 -10.48
C LEU A 17 2.13 -5.67 -10.29
N ARG A 18 2.00 -6.57 -11.25
CA ARG A 18 2.71 -7.85 -11.21
C ARG A 18 4.22 -7.63 -11.21
N GLU A 19 4.67 -6.68 -12.01
CA GLU A 19 6.09 -6.36 -12.08
C GLU A 19 6.61 -5.81 -10.74
N ILE A 20 5.86 -4.90 -10.13
CA ILE A 20 6.23 -4.32 -8.83
C ILE A 20 6.31 -5.40 -7.75
N LEU A 21 5.40 -6.36 -7.80
CA LEU A 21 5.27 -7.38 -6.77
C LEU A 21 6.19 -8.59 -6.99
N LYS A 22 7.04 -8.56 -8.00
CA LYS A 22 8.00 -9.64 -8.19
C LYS A 22 8.87 -9.81 -6.97
N GLY A 23 8.97 -11.04 -6.50
CA GLY A 23 9.78 -11.37 -5.32
C GLY A 23 9.06 -11.14 -3.99
N VAL A 24 7.87 -10.57 -4.01
CA VAL A 24 7.08 -10.38 -2.79
C VAL A 24 6.39 -11.69 -2.46
N THR A 25 6.46 -12.09 -1.20
CA THR A 25 5.77 -13.30 -0.72
C THR A 25 4.62 -12.97 0.22
N ARG A 26 4.63 -11.80 0.85
CA ARG A 26 3.54 -11.35 1.73
C ARG A 26 3.23 -9.89 1.44
N ALA A 27 1.95 -9.58 1.33
CA ALA A 27 1.46 -8.23 1.08
C ALA A 27 0.41 -7.84 2.12
N PHE A 28 0.44 -6.60 2.56
CA PHE A 28 -0.52 -6.08 3.52
C PHE A 28 -1.37 -5.02 2.81
N ILE A 29 -2.68 -5.23 2.80
CA ILE A 29 -3.61 -4.35 2.09
C ILE A 29 -4.31 -3.45 3.10
N VAL A 30 -4.21 -2.14 2.90
CA VAL A 30 -4.92 -1.14 3.70
C VAL A 30 -6.04 -0.56 2.83
N THR A 31 -7.27 -0.70 3.29
CA THR A 31 -8.42 -0.25 2.53
C THR A 31 -9.55 0.11 3.50
N ASP A 32 -10.70 0.48 2.97
CA ASP A 32 -11.86 0.75 3.80
C ASP A 32 -12.86 -0.39 3.70
N LYS A 33 -13.87 -0.33 4.57
CA LYS A 33 -14.87 -1.37 4.66
C LYS A 33 -15.64 -1.54 3.35
N PHE A 34 -15.95 -0.42 2.68
CA PHE A 34 -16.70 -0.47 1.42
C PHE A 34 -15.93 -1.24 0.35
N MET A 35 -14.65 -0.95 0.20
CA MET A 35 -13.82 -1.64 -0.80
C MET A 35 -13.76 -3.13 -0.53
N HIS A 36 -13.67 -3.50 0.75
CA HIS A 36 -13.58 -4.91 1.13
C HIS A 36 -14.93 -5.62 0.94
N GLU A 37 -16.02 -5.05 1.46
CA GLU A 37 -17.33 -5.70 1.43
C GLU A 37 -17.98 -5.71 0.05
N SER A 38 -17.68 -4.71 -0.77
CA SER A 38 -18.20 -4.68 -2.13
C SER A 38 -17.47 -5.63 -3.08
N GLY A 39 -16.38 -6.22 -2.63
CA GLY A 39 -15.60 -7.12 -3.47
C GLY A 39 -14.61 -6.41 -4.37
N LYS A 40 -14.51 -5.08 -4.31
CA LYS A 40 -13.59 -4.33 -5.18
C LYS A 40 -12.13 -4.61 -4.84
N VAL A 41 -11.86 -5.06 -3.63
CA VAL A 41 -10.52 -5.46 -3.22
C VAL A 41 -10.01 -6.63 -4.07
N SER A 42 -10.90 -7.36 -4.75
CA SER A 42 -10.50 -8.46 -5.61
C SER A 42 -9.58 -8.02 -6.76
N TYR A 43 -9.61 -6.73 -7.11
CA TYR A 43 -8.65 -6.19 -8.07
C TYR A 43 -7.22 -6.53 -7.65
N LEU A 44 -6.93 -6.41 -6.36
CA LEU A 44 -5.61 -6.73 -5.82
C LEU A 44 -5.48 -8.21 -5.47
N THR A 45 -6.47 -8.76 -4.77
CA THR A 45 -6.35 -10.13 -4.27
C THR A 45 -6.26 -11.15 -5.40
N ASP A 46 -6.91 -10.88 -6.54
CA ASP A 46 -6.79 -11.76 -7.70
C ASP A 46 -5.34 -11.83 -8.20
N VAL A 47 -4.68 -10.67 -8.27
CA VAL A 47 -3.27 -10.63 -8.68
C VAL A 47 -2.40 -11.37 -7.67
N LEU A 48 -2.65 -11.13 -6.39
CA LEU A 48 -1.87 -11.76 -5.32
C LEU A 48 -2.05 -13.27 -5.33
N ASP A 49 -3.28 -13.73 -5.53
CA ASP A 49 -3.56 -15.16 -5.62
C ASP A 49 -2.85 -15.81 -6.81
N GLN A 50 -2.90 -15.14 -7.96
CA GLN A 50 -2.24 -15.64 -9.16
C GLN A 50 -0.72 -15.70 -9.01
N MET A 51 -0.16 -14.83 -8.22
CA MET A 51 1.29 -14.80 -7.97
C MET A 51 1.72 -15.65 -6.79
N GLY A 52 0.77 -16.26 -6.09
CA GLY A 52 1.09 -17.07 -4.91
C GLY A 52 1.53 -16.24 -3.71
N ILE A 53 1.11 -14.98 -3.63
CA ILE A 53 1.47 -14.08 -2.54
C ILE A 53 0.43 -14.17 -1.43
N ALA A 54 0.88 -14.44 -0.20
CA ALA A 54 0.00 -14.40 0.95
C ALA A 54 -0.33 -12.94 1.27
N TYR A 55 -1.54 -12.69 1.74
CA TYR A 55 -1.92 -11.30 2.06
C TYR A 55 -2.81 -11.24 3.28
N GLU A 56 -2.86 -10.07 3.86
CA GLU A 56 -3.76 -9.75 4.95
C GLU A 56 -4.44 -8.43 4.60
N ILE A 57 -5.74 -8.32 4.89
CA ILE A 57 -6.52 -7.13 4.55
C ILE A 57 -6.87 -6.39 5.83
N PHE A 58 -6.47 -5.12 5.92
CA PHE A 58 -6.86 -4.23 6.99
C PHE A 58 -7.87 -3.25 6.40
N SER A 59 -9.15 -3.47 6.69
CA SER A 59 -10.24 -2.73 6.08
C SER A 59 -10.98 -1.81 7.07
N GLU A 60 -10.34 -1.44 8.15
CA GLU A 60 -10.98 -0.63 9.19
C GLU A 60 -10.77 0.88 9.04
N VAL A 61 -10.22 1.31 7.91
CA VAL A 61 -9.99 2.72 7.68
C VAL A 61 -11.32 3.44 7.51
N LYS A 62 -11.48 4.53 8.23
CA LYS A 62 -12.63 5.42 8.14
C LYS A 62 -12.18 6.78 7.65
N PRO A 63 -13.11 7.63 7.18
CA PRO A 63 -12.75 9.03 6.98
C PRO A 63 -12.16 9.59 8.27
N ASP A 64 -11.09 10.36 8.16
CA ASP A 64 -10.36 10.87 9.32
C ASP A 64 -9.90 9.75 10.26
N PRO A 65 -9.01 8.87 9.79
CA PRO A 65 -8.54 7.77 10.62
C PRO A 65 -7.80 8.31 11.86
N ASP A 66 -8.12 7.73 13.01
CA ASP A 66 -7.53 8.17 14.27
C ASP A 66 -6.26 7.38 14.60
N ILE A 67 -5.64 7.79 15.69
CA ILE A 67 -4.40 7.15 16.15
C ILE A 67 -4.63 5.67 16.45
N ALA A 68 -5.79 5.32 17.00
CA ALA A 68 -6.08 3.94 17.34
C ALA A 68 -6.10 3.05 16.10
N THR A 69 -6.70 3.53 14.99
CA THR A 69 -6.73 2.80 13.73
C THR A 69 -5.32 2.60 13.18
N VAL A 70 -4.52 3.65 13.17
CA VAL A 70 -3.14 3.57 12.69
C VAL A 70 -2.33 2.60 13.55
N THR A 71 -2.47 2.70 14.88
CA THR A 71 -1.76 1.82 15.82
C THR A 71 -2.11 0.36 15.58
N LYS A 72 -3.39 0.07 15.35
CA LYS A 72 -3.83 -1.29 15.08
C LYS A 72 -3.21 -1.80 13.78
N GLY A 73 -3.20 -0.97 12.74
CA GLY A 73 -2.57 -1.33 11.48
C GLY A 73 -1.08 -1.63 11.62
N ILE A 74 -0.39 -0.82 12.41
CA ILE A 74 1.04 -1.04 12.68
C ILE A 74 1.26 -2.39 13.36
N GLY A 75 0.43 -2.71 14.36
CA GLY A 75 0.54 -3.98 15.05
C GLY A 75 0.36 -5.17 14.14
N LEU A 76 -0.67 -5.13 13.30
CA LEU A 76 -0.95 -6.19 12.35
C LEU A 76 0.17 -6.33 11.33
N MET A 77 0.66 -5.21 10.82
CA MET A 77 1.75 -5.19 9.85
C MET A 77 3.04 -5.75 10.46
N THR A 78 3.31 -5.39 11.71
CA THR A 78 4.49 -5.89 12.42
C THR A 78 4.45 -7.40 12.57
N ASP A 79 3.29 -7.94 12.91
CA ASP A 79 3.12 -9.38 13.08
C ASP A 79 3.19 -10.13 11.76
N PHE A 80 2.62 -9.57 10.71
CA PHE A 80 2.58 -10.22 9.40
C PHE A 80 3.90 -10.13 8.66
N LYS A 81 4.67 -9.09 8.90
CA LYS A 81 5.98 -8.86 8.26
C LYS A 81 5.88 -8.86 6.74
N PRO A 82 5.05 -7.99 6.16
CA PRO A 82 4.89 -7.94 4.71
C PRO A 82 6.09 -7.31 4.03
N GLN A 83 6.25 -7.62 2.76
CA GLN A 83 7.26 -7.00 1.91
C GLN A 83 6.65 -5.93 1.02
N ALA A 84 5.32 -5.85 0.99
CA ALA A 84 4.61 -4.82 0.26
C ALA A 84 3.41 -4.34 1.06
N LEU A 85 3.21 -3.03 1.06
CA LEU A 85 2.06 -2.37 1.65
C LEU A 85 1.26 -1.77 0.51
N LEU A 86 0.02 -2.22 0.34
CA LEU A 86 -0.82 -1.80 -0.77
C LEU A 86 -2.01 -1.02 -0.21
N ALA A 87 -2.15 0.24 -0.62
CA ALA A 87 -3.26 1.07 -0.19
C ALA A 87 -4.26 1.18 -1.33
N LEU A 88 -5.50 0.77 -1.09
CA LEU A 88 -6.55 0.77 -2.11
C LEU A 88 -7.73 1.61 -1.65
N GLY A 89 -8.12 2.57 -2.46
CA GLY A 89 -9.29 3.37 -2.17
C GLY A 89 -9.07 4.85 -2.41
N GLY A 90 -9.83 5.66 -1.73
CA GLY A 90 -9.69 7.11 -1.81
C GLY A 90 -8.59 7.63 -0.91
N GLY A 91 -8.71 8.90 -0.54
CA GLY A 91 -7.67 9.56 0.27
C GLY A 91 -7.46 8.95 1.64
N SER A 92 -8.55 8.50 2.31
CA SER A 92 -8.43 8.01 3.68
C SER A 92 -7.60 6.74 3.81
N PRO A 93 -7.83 5.69 2.99
CA PRO A 93 -6.96 4.51 3.05
C PRO A 93 -5.52 4.84 2.68
N ILE A 94 -5.31 5.68 1.70
CA ILE A 94 -3.95 6.03 1.27
C ILE A 94 -3.24 6.81 2.36
N ASP A 95 -3.90 7.79 2.97
CA ASP A 95 -3.30 8.58 4.06
C ASP A 95 -3.02 7.72 5.28
N CYS A 96 -3.95 6.83 5.62
CA CYS A 96 -3.73 5.90 6.73
C CYS A 96 -2.53 5.00 6.46
N ALA A 97 -2.43 4.48 5.25
CA ALA A 97 -1.30 3.63 4.88
C ALA A 97 0.03 4.39 4.92
N LYS A 98 0.02 5.66 4.52
CA LYS A 98 1.22 6.51 4.64
C LYS A 98 1.65 6.64 6.09
N ALA A 99 0.69 6.86 7.00
CA ALA A 99 1.00 6.98 8.42
C ALA A 99 1.53 5.65 8.98
N ILE A 100 0.90 4.54 8.62
CA ILE A 100 1.35 3.22 9.05
C ILE A 100 2.77 2.96 8.55
N ASN A 101 3.02 3.24 7.30
CA ASN A 101 4.33 3.01 6.69
C ASN A 101 5.40 3.88 7.36
N TYR A 102 5.11 5.15 7.54
CA TYR A 102 6.06 6.09 8.14
C TYR A 102 6.41 5.69 9.58
N LEU A 103 5.39 5.42 10.39
CA LEU A 103 5.61 5.08 11.80
C LEU A 103 6.26 3.71 11.95
N SER A 104 5.88 2.75 11.13
CA SER A 104 6.50 1.43 11.15
C SER A 104 7.97 1.51 10.75
N ALA A 105 8.29 2.35 9.76
CA ALA A 105 9.68 2.53 9.32
C ALA A 105 10.54 3.15 10.42
N ARG A 106 9.98 4.12 11.15
CA ARG A 106 10.70 4.75 12.27
C ARG A 106 11.04 3.75 13.35
N GLU A 107 10.18 2.76 13.56
CA GLU A 107 10.42 1.71 14.54
C GLU A 107 11.20 0.52 13.94
N GLY A 108 11.58 0.60 12.68
CA GLY A 108 12.33 -0.47 12.02
C GLY A 108 11.51 -1.63 11.52
N PHE A 109 10.19 -1.52 11.55
CA PHE A 109 9.31 -2.64 11.21
C PHE A 109 9.03 -2.77 9.72
N SER A 110 9.21 -1.71 8.95
CA SER A 110 8.85 -1.75 7.53
C SER A 110 9.92 -1.17 6.62
N GLU A 111 11.18 -1.19 7.06
CA GLU A 111 12.27 -0.61 6.29
C GLU A 111 12.38 -1.15 4.86
N LYS A 112 12.01 -2.41 4.67
CA LYS A 112 12.14 -3.07 3.37
C LYS A 112 10.81 -3.30 2.70
N CYS A 113 9.77 -2.58 3.11
CA CYS A 113 8.44 -2.76 2.56
C CYS A 113 8.20 -1.78 1.42
N LYS A 114 7.76 -2.31 0.28
CA LYS A 114 7.35 -1.46 -0.83
C LYS A 114 6.00 -0.85 -0.49
N PHE A 115 5.80 0.41 -0.84
CA PHE A 115 4.51 1.06 -0.62
C PHE A 115 3.92 1.46 -1.96
N VAL A 116 2.75 0.90 -2.27
CA VAL A 116 2.04 1.15 -3.52
C VAL A 116 0.67 1.73 -3.21
N ALA A 117 0.35 2.86 -3.79
CA ALA A 117 -0.96 3.49 -3.65
C ALA A 117 -1.79 3.22 -4.90
N ILE A 118 -3.00 2.73 -4.71
CA ILE A 118 -3.93 2.38 -5.78
C ILE A 118 -5.19 3.19 -5.57
N PRO A 119 -5.23 4.43 -6.08
CA PRO A 119 -6.39 5.29 -5.88
C PRO A 119 -7.57 4.80 -6.70
N THR A 120 -8.75 4.92 -6.12
CA THR A 120 -9.99 4.62 -6.82
C THR A 120 -10.79 5.90 -6.93
N THR A 121 -11.53 6.04 -8.01
CA THR A 121 -12.43 7.19 -8.16
C THR A 121 -13.67 6.97 -7.30
N SER A 122 -14.15 8.05 -6.73
CA SER A 122 -15.42 8.00 -6.00
C SER A 122 -16.53 7.62 -6.96
N GLY A 123 -17.55 7.03 -6.44
CA GLY A 123 -18.73 6.68 -7.24
C GLY A 123 -18.67 5.27 -7.77
N THR A 124 -17.82 4.97 -8.70
CA THR A 124 -17.75 3.62 -9.23
C THR A 124 -16.75 2.76 -8.49
N GLY A 125 -15.58 3.28 -8.21
CA GLY A 125 -14.52 2.52 -7.57
C GLY A 125 -14.18 1.21 -8.28
N THR A 126 -14.74 1.02 -9.47
CA THR A 126 -14.60 -0.24 -10.18
C THR A 126 -13.44 -0.23 -11.14
N GLU A 127 -13.03 0.94 -11.57
CA GLU A 127 -11.94 1.05 -12.51
C GLU A 127 -10.73 1.66 -11.84
N VAL A 128 -9.71 0.86 -11.71
CA VAL A 128 -8.41 1.32 -11.26
C VAL A 128 -7.53 1.36 -12.48
N SER A 129 -7.32 2.57 -13.00
CA SER A 129 -6.57 2.76 -14.24
C SER A 129 -5.09 2.99 -13.99
N ARG A 130 -4.71 3.34 -12.76
CA ARG A 130 -3.31 3.60 -12.45
C ARG A 130 -3.05 3.39 -10.97
N PHE A 131 -1.79 3.23 -10.65
CA PHE A 131 -1.32 3.16 -9.27
C PHE A 131 0.09 3.74 -9.21
N SER A 132 0.52 4.11 -8.03
CA SER A 132 1.82 4.75 -7.83
C SER A 132 2.64 3.97 -6.83
N VAL A 133 3.91 3.77 -7.13
CA VAL A 133 4.85 3.24 -6.15
C VAL A 133 5.39 4.43 -5.37
N ILE A 134 5.01 4.51 -4.11
CA ILE A 134 5.40 5.63 -3.26
C ILE A 134 6.78 5.41 -2.66
N SER A 135 7.07 4.16 -2.29
CA SER A 135 8.33 3.83 -1.66
C SER A 135 8.75 2.43 -2.11
N ASP A 136 9.98 2.29 -2.53
CA ASP A 136 10.54 1.02 -2.94
C ASP A 136 11.97 0.93 -2.36
N PRO A 137 12.15 0.20 -1.25
CA PRO A 137 13.45 0.15 -0.59
C PRO A 137 14.59 -0.36 -1.46
N GLU A 138 14.28 -1.26 -2.39
CA GLU A 138 15.31 -1.80 -3.28
C GLU A 138 15.86 -0.73 -4.21
N LYS A 139 15.01 0.20 -4.62
CA LYS A 139 15.37 1.26 -5.55
C LYS A 139 15.66 2.57 -4.87
N SER A 140 15.03 2.84 -3.74
CA SER A 140 15.24 4.11 -3.05
C SER A 140 16.67 4.25 -2.54
N ALA A 141 17.35 3.15 -2.31
CA ALA A 141 18.76 3.20 -1.94
C ALA A 141 19.65 3.71 -3.08
N LYS A 142 19.12 3.70 -4.30
CA LYS A 142 19.87 4.11 -5.49
C LYS A 142 19.45 5.49 -6.00
N TYR A 143 18.40 6.05 -5.49
CA TYR A 143 17.87 7.31 -5.97
C TYR A 143 17.96 8.37 -4.90
N PRO A 144 18.36 9.59 -5.27
CA PRO A 144 18.27 10.68 -4.33
C PRO A 144 16.79 10.93 -4.02
N LEU A 145 16.53 11.23 -2.77
CA LEU A 145 15.21 11.62 -2.34
C LEU A 145 15.18 13.14 -2.36
N VAL A 146 14.29 13.69 -3.14
CA VAL A 146 14.20 15.15 -3.29
C VAL A 146 12.80 15.55 -2.94
N ALA A 147 12.66 16.32 -1.90
CA ALA A 147 11.37 16.82 -1.47
C ALA A 147 10.96 18.03 -2.29
#